data_8c5bb867f694df7aa1433b15c6deb889
#
_entry.id   8c5bb867f694df7aa1433b15c6deb889
#
_cell.length_a   1.000
_cell.length_b   1.000
_cell.length_c   1.000
_cell.angle_alpha   90.00
_cell.angle_beta   90.00
_cell.angle_gamma   90.00
#
_symmetry.space_group_name_H-M   'P 1'
#
loop_
_entity.id
_entity.type
_entity.pdbx_description
1 polymer ?
#
loop_
_entity_poly.entity_id
_entity_poly.type
_entity_poly.pdbx_seq_one_letter_code
_entity_poly.pdbx_strand_id
1 'polypeptide(L)'
;MFRVLVLGLAFSCAACSSAPGPIGLAPSVQPVAMGELPSPEPADYTRPTRSYFIGPNDRISIEVFGVPELQREVQVDESGRLAFPLIGVIEAAGRRPADIAMEIERRLRGRYVKDPQVTINLKETTSQTLAVDGSVARPGIYPVTGRMTLQRAVAVAGGPTEFSDLDDVIIRRDVGGNSYIGLYNLGAIRRGNYKDPDVFPSDIIVVGESKQRRLFRDLLQILPLATTPLILLLQNGGN
;
A
#
# COMPACT_ATOMS: atom_id res chain seq x y z
N MET A 1 -48.47 -35.92 -41.45
CA MET A 1 -47.86 -34.66 -41.84
C MET A 1 -47.76 -33.76 -40.63
N PHE A 2 -46.67 -33.81 -39.91
CA PHE A 2 -46.38 -32.93 -38.75
C PHE A 2 -45.16 -32.11 -39.09
N ARG A 3 -45.36 -30.82 -39.31
CA ARG A 3 -44.28 -29.85 -39.53
C ARG A 3 -43.75 -29.38 -38.19
N VAL A 4 -42.58 -29.83 -37.82
CA VAL A 4 -41.83 -29.33 -36.66
C VAL A 4 -41.16 -28.04 -37.07
N LEU A 5 -41.65 -26.92 -36.51
CA LEU A 5 -41.08 -25.59 -36.67
C LEU A 5 -39.93 -25.47 -35.67
N VAL A 6 -38.67 -25.62 -36.12
CA VAL A 6 -37.48 -25.36 -35.32
C VAL A 6 -37.22 -23.87 -35.30
N LEU A 7 -37.60 -23.21 -34.23
CA LEU A 7 -37.30 -21.81 -33.97
C LEU A 7 -35.84 -21.71 -33.47
N GLY A 8 -34.93 -21.39 -34.42
CA GLY A 8 -33.53 -21.14 -34.09
C GLY A 8 -33.38 -19.81 -33.35
N LEU A 9 -33.16 -19.89 -32.02
CA LEU A 9 -32.81 -18.74 -31.22
C LEU A 9 -31.31 -18.44 -31.44
N ALA A 10 -31.01 -17.56 -32.37
CA ALA A 10 -29.66 -17.04 -32.59
C ALA A 10 -29.30 -16.14 -31.40
N PHE A 11 -28.57 -16.71 -30.43
CA PHE A 11 -27.98 -15.95 -29.32
C PHE A 11 -26.80 -15.16 -29.89
N SER A 12 -27.04 -13.93 -30.28
CA SER A 12 -26.01 -12.98 -30.70
C SER A 12 -25.20 -12.60 -29.47
N CYS A 13 -24.10 -13.33 -29.19
CA CYS A 13 -23.08 -12.89 -28.27
C CYS A 13 -22.42 -11.61 -28.78
N ALA A 14 -23.00 -10.46 -28.47
CA ALA A 14 -22.31 -9.20 -28.53
C ALA A 14 -21.17 -9.26 -27.50
N ALA A 15 -19.98 -9.73 -27.92
CA ALA A 15 -18.76 -9.58 -27.16
C ALA A 15 -18.49 -8.08 -27.05
N CYS A 16 -18.93 -7.46 -25.97
CA CYS A 16 -18.46 -6.14 -25.57
C CYS A 16 -16.98 -6.24 -25.26
N SER A 17 -16.12 -6.18 -26.28
CA SER A 17 -14.71 -5.86 -26.10
C SER A 17 -14.66 -4.39 -25.69
N SER A 18 -14.69 -4.10 -24.39
CA SER A 18 -14.41 -2.76 -23.90
C SER A 18 -12.97 -2.44 -24.30
N ALA A 19 -12.81 -1.55 -25.28
CA ALA A 19 -11.49 -1.01 -25.59
C ALA A 19 -10.85 -0.46 -24.32
N PRO A 20 -9.55 -0.68 -24.11
CA PRO A 20 -8.88 -0.11 -22.95
C PRO A 20 -9.07 1.41 -22.96
N GLY A 21 -9.51 1.96 -21.83
CA GLY A 21 -9.75 3.40 -21.69
C GLY A 21 -8.48 4.23 -21.94
N PRO A 22 -8.60 5.55 -22.03
CA PRO A 22 -7.47 6.45 -22.29
C PRO A 22 -6.37 6.29 -21.26
N ILE A 23 -5.14 6.69 -21.61
CA ILE A 23 -3.96 6.68 -20.75
C ILE A 23 -3.35 8.08 -20.70
N GLY A 24 -2.66 8.41 -19.57
CA GLY A 24 -1.80 9.59 -19.49
C GLY A 24 -2.53 10.93 -19.48
N LEU A 25 -3.76 11.02 -18.99
CA LEU A 25 -4.52 12.28 -18.92
C LEU A 25 -4.09 13.21 -17.78
N ALA A 26 -3.33 12.71 -16.80
CA ALA A 26 -2.84 13.57 -15.72
C ALA A 26 -1.75 14.51 -16.22
N PRO A 27 -1.75 15.81 -15.83
CA PRO A 27 -0.75 16.79 -16.29
C PRO A 27 0.70 16.40 -15.97
N SER A 28 0.92 15.53 -15.00
CA SER A 28 2.24 15.04 -14.59
C SER A 28 2.68 13.76 -15.32
N VAL A 29 1.88 13.24 -16.23
CA VAL A 29 2.14 11.99 -16.95
C VAL A 29 2.29 12.31 -18.44
N GLN A 30 3.41 11.89 -19.04
CA GLN A 30 3.64 11.99 -20.46
C GLN A 30 3.47 10.59 -21.08
N PRO A 31 2.42 10.36 -21.89
CA PRO A 31 2.30 9.12 -22.62
C PRO A 31 3.39 9.05 -23.70
N VAL A 32 4.15 7.99 -23.74
CA VAL A 32 5.15 7.70 -24.76
C VAL A 32 4.70 6.51 -25.62
N ALA A 33 5.18 6.45 -26.86
CA ALA A 33 4.91 5.33 -27.75
C ALA A 33 5.49 4.03 -27.15
N MET A 34 4.89 2.89 -27.52
CA MET A 34 5.35 1.59 -27.01
C MET A 34 6.84 1.37 -27.29
N GLY A 35 7.61 1.10 -26.26
CA GLY A 35 9.02 0.74 -26.31
C GLY A 35 10.04 1.86 -26.08
N GLU A 36 9.60 3.11 -25.87
CA GLU A 36 10.49 4.27 -25.78
C GLU A 36 10.42 5.02 -24.43
N LEU A 37 10.34 4.31 -23.33
CA LEU A 37 10.48 4.96 -22.02
C LEU A 37 11.92 5.48 -21.86
N PRO A 38 12.11 6.78 -21.52
CA PRO A 38 13.43 7.33 -21.27
C PRO A 38 14.12 6.62 -20.12
N SER A 39 15.43 6.35 -20.26
CA SER A 39 16.23 5.79 -19.17
C SER A 39 16.35 6.80 -18.03
N PRO A 40 16.28 6.36 -16.76
CA PRO A 40 16.46 7.26 -15.63
C PRO A 40 17.86 7.84 -15.60
N GLU A 41 17.97 9.13 -15.27
CA GLU A 41 19.25 9.81 -15.05
C GLU A 41 19.74 9.58 -13.60
N PRO A 42 21.07 9.76 -13.33
CA PRO A 42 21.61 9.63 -11.97
C PRO A 42 20.89 10.51 -10.93
N ALA A 43 20.40 11.69 -11.33
CA ALA A 43 19.61 12.57 -10.49
C ALA A 43 18.26 11.98 -10.05
N ASP A 44 17.70 11.05 -10.82
CA ASP A 44 16.43 10.39 -10.49
C ASP A 44 16.58 9.41 -9.31
N TYR A 45 17.77 8.86 -9.12
CA TYR A 45 18.09 7.98 -7.99
C TYR A 45 18.39 8.74 -6.70
N THR A 46 18.72 10.04 -6.80
CA THR A 46 19.10 10.89 -5.66
C THR A 46 17.97 11.81 -5.21
N ARG A 47 16.76 11.67 -5.75
CA ARG A 47 15.60 12.45 -5.30
C ARG A 47 15.40 12.27 -3.80
N PRO A 48 15.24 13.38 -3.04
CA PRO A 48 15.12 13.30 -1.60
C PRO A 48 13.94 12.40 -1.23
N THR A 49 14.25 11.26 -0.67
CA THR A 49 13.27 10.39 -0.03
C THR A 49 12.77 11.14 1.21
N ARG A 50 11.47 10.99 1.52
CA ARG A 50 10.89 11.61 2.72
C ARG A 50 11.72 11.25 3.95
N SER A 51 12.13 12.26 4.72
CA SER A 51 12.90 12.04 5.95
C SER A 51 12.09 11.17 6.92
N TYR A 52 12.74 10.18 7.50
CA TYR A 52 12.16 9.38 8.58
C TYR A 52 12.19 10.19 9.89
N PHE A 53 11.08 10.21 10.61
CA PHE A 53 10.97 10.75 11.96
C PHE A 53 10.71 9.61 12.93
N ILE A 54 11.48 9.55 14.01
CA ILE A 54 11.32 8.54 15.05
C ILE A 54 9.97 8.74 15.73
N GLY A 55 9.28 7.65 16.02
CA GLY A 55 8.01 7.66 16.73
C GLY A 55 7.99 6.75 17.95
N PRO A 56 6.91 6.78 18.73
CA PRO A 56 6.72 5.85 19.84
C PRO A 56 6.81 4.39 19.39
N ASN A 57 7.36 3.55 20.27
CA ASN A 57 7.57 2.12 20.05
C ASN A 57 8.57 1.73 18.94
N ASP A 58 9.21 2.70 18.27
CA ASP A 58 10.30 2.40 17.34
C ASP A 58 11.51 1.84 18.09
N ARG A 59 12.20 0.89 17.45
CA ARG A 59 13.44 0.30 17.97
C ARG A 59 14.63 0.80 17.14
N ILE A 60 15.59 1.42 17.81
CA ILE A 60 16.78 1.98 17.20
C ILE A 60 18.05 1.37 17.81
N SER A 61 19.08 1.23 16.99
CA SER A 61 20.45 0.92 17.45
C SER A 61 21.23 2.22 17.54
N ILE A 62 21.82 2.45 18.68
CA ILE A 62 22.71 3.60 18.94
C ILE A 62 24.12 3.07 19.12
N GLU A 63 25.05 3.56 18.32
CA GLU A 63 26.45 3.18 18.33
C GLU A 63 27.31 4.40 18.60
N VAL A 64 28.22 4.29 19.57
CA VAL A 64 29.21 5.32 19.89
C VAL A 64 30.58 4.82 19.50
N PHE A 65 31.20 5.45 18.52
CA PHE A 65 32.49 5.01 18.00
C PHE A 65 33.55 4.98 19.09
N GLY A 66 34.29 3.88 19.22
CA GLY A 66 35.34 3.69 20.22
C GLY A 66 34.85 3.45 21.64
N VAL A 67 33.52 3.34 21.88
CA VAL A 67 32.94 3.08 23.22
C VAL A 67 31.88 1.99 23.16
N PRO A 68 32.29 0.70 23.02
CA PRO A 68 31.37 -0.43 22.89
C PRO A 68 30.35 -0.56 24.03
N GLU A 69 30.72 -0.11 25.25
CA GLU A 69 29.87 -0.15 26.43
C GLU A 69 28.61 0.72 26.31
N LEU A 70 28.62 1.71 25.40
CA LEU A 70 27.49 2.57 25.13
C LEU A 70 26.68 2.09 23.93
N GLN A 71 27.14 1.09 23.18
CA GLN A 71 26.40 0.52 22.06
C GLN A 71 25.22 -0.30 22.57
N ARG A 72 24.01 0.02 22.07
CA ARG A 72 22.80 -0.70 22.45
C ARG A 72 21.62 -0.48 21.52
N GLU A 73 20.71 -1.42 21.55
CA GLU A 73 19.36 -1.25 21.01
C GLU A 73 18.46 -0.65 22.08
N VAL A 74 17.70 0.36 21.73
CA VAL A 74 16.78 1.07 22.62
C VAL A 74 15.43 1.18 21.93
N GLN A 75 14.36 0.96 22.70
CA GLN A 75 13.00 1.21 22.26
C GLN A 75 12.57 2.58 22.77
N VAL A 76 11.95 3.37 21.90
CA VAL A 76 11.28 4.62 22.25
C VAL A 76 10.00 4.30 23.01
N ASP A 77 9.78 4.90 24.16
CA ASP A 77 8.59 4.66 24.98
C ASP A 77 7.32 5.27 24.34
N GLU A 78 6.14 4.97 24.90
CA GLU A 78 4.85 5.50 24.42
C GLU A 78 4.77 7.02 24.49
N SER A 79 5.53 7.66 25.36
CA SER A 79 5.62 9.12 25.47
C SER A 79 6.60 9.75 24.50
N GLY A 80 7.24 8.94 23.62
CA GLY A 80 8.18 9.40 22.61
C GLY A 80 9.58 9.67 23.13
N ARG A 81 9.96 9.11 24.29
CA ARG A 81 11.26 9.30 24.92
C ARG A 81 12.08 8.03 24.89
N LEU A 82 13.39 8.18 24.94
CA LEU A 82 14.35 7.09 25.15
C LEU A 82 15.28 7.38 26.30
N ALA A 83 15.70 6.34 27.02
CA ALA A 83 16.70 6.42 28.05
C ALA A 83 18.07 5.98 27.50
N PHE A 84 19.10 6.83 27.68
CA PHE A 84 20.46 6.51 27.27
C PHE A 84 21.41 6.64 28.44
N PRO A 85 22.37 5.72 28.61
CA PRO A 85 23.30 5.74 29.74
C PRO A 85 24.05 7.06 29.84
N LEU A 86 24.39 7.42 31.06
CA LEU A 86 25.18 8.61 31.46
C LEU A 86 24.44 9.94 31.22
N ILE A 87 23.59 10.05 30.22
CA ILE A 87 22.94 11.32 29.81
C ILE A 87 21.45 11.36 30.09
N GLY A 88 20.85 10.23 30.57
CA GLY A 88 19.44 10.17 30.99
C GLY A 88 18.45 10.10 29.83
N VAL A 89 17.32 10.75 30.01
CA VAL A 89 16.20 10.70 29.09
C VAL A 89 16.35 11.75 27.97
N ILE A 90 15.99 11.35 26.75
CA ILE A 90 16.02 12.18 25.54
C ILE A 90 14.64 12.10 24.87
N GLU A 91 14.11 13.23 24.42
CA GLU A 91 12.93 13.29 23.58
C GLU A 91 13.31 12.88 22.16
N ALA A 92 12.70 11.80 21.64
CA ALA A 92 13.02 11.21 20.35
C ALA A 92 11.89 11.37 19.33
N ALA A 93 10.63 11.31 19.77
CA ALA A 93 9.50 11.36 18.87
C ALA A 93 9.45 12.66 18.05
N GLY A 94 9.13 12.54 16.76
CA GLY A 94 9.08 13.67 15.83
C GLY A 94 10.43 14.22 15.41
N ARG A 95 11.54 13.58 15.79
CA ARG A 95 12.91 14.00 15.43
C ARG A 95 13.56 13.01 14.48
N ARG A 96 14.48 13.48 13.67
CA ARG A 96 15.28 12.63 12.77
C ARG A 96 16.37 11.91 13.59
N PRO A 97 16.79 10.70 13.20
CA PRO A 97 17.91 9.99 13.84
C PRO A 97 19.17 10.84 13.96
N ALA A 98 19.50 11.62 12.92
CA ALA A 98 20.67 12.51 12.94
C ALA A 98 20.59 13.61 14.03
N ASP A 99 19.39 14.17 14.25
CA ASP A 99 19.21 15.23 15.25
C ASP A 99 19.38 14.68 16.67
N ILE A 100 18.97 13.42 16.91
CA ILE A 100 19.13 12.73 18.18
C ILE A 100 20.59 12.32 18.38
N ALA A 101 21.27 11.86 17.32
CA ALA A 101 22.71 11.56 17.38
C ALA A 101 23.52 12.79 17.82
N MET A 102 23.28 13.95 17.20
CA MET A 102 23.94 15.21 17.61
C MET A 102 23.63 15.60 19.07
N GLU A 103 22.41 15.35 19.53
CA GLU A 103 22.04 15.62 20.93
C GLU A 103 22.83 14.72 21.90
N ILE A 104 22.96 13.44 21.59
CA ILE A 104 23.72 12.45 22.39
C ILE A 104 25.20 12.87 22.41
N GLU A 105 25.78 13.18 21.24
CA GLU A 105 27.16 13.66 21.14
C GLU A 105 27.40 14.88 22.02
N ARG A 106 26.50 15.87 21.94
CA ARG A 106 26.60 17.09 22.74
C ARG A 106 26.59 16.82 24.22
N ARG A 107 25.73 15.89 24.71
CA ARG A 107 25.60 15.57 26.14
C ARG A 107 26.75 14.67 26.67
N LEU A 108 27.33 13.83 25.80
CA LEU A 108 28.47 12.99 26.14
C LEU A 108 29.79 13.77 26.15
N ARG A 109 29.92 14.79 25.29
CA ARG A 109 31.17 15.51 25.03
C ARG A 109 31.74 16.18 26.28
N GLY A 110 33.04 15.95 26.49
CA GLY A 110 33.83 16.60 27.54
C GLY A 110 33.61 16.11 28.98
N ARG A 111 32.46 15.43 29.24
CA ARG A 111 32.14 14.89 30.54
C ARG A 111 32.38 13.37 30.64
N TYR A 112 32.02 12.65 29.58
CA TYR A 112 32.09 11.19 29.56
C TYR A 112 32.96 10.68 28.41
N VAL A 113 32.92 11.33 27.24
CA VAL A 113 33.69 10.99 26.05
C VAL A 113 34.31 12.26 25.49
N LYS A 114 35.59 12.21 25.11
CA LYS A 114 36.32 13.40 24.65
C LYS A 114 35.81 13.90 23.30
N ASP A 115 35.63 13.00 22.34
CA ASP A 115 35.13 13.30 20.98
C ASP A 115 34.16 12.20 20.54
N PRO A 116 32.91 12.23 21.02
CA PRO A 116 31.93 11.21 20.67
C PRO A 116 31.46 11.36 19.23
N GLN A 117 31.42 10.25 18.51
CA GLN A 117 30.78 10.13 17.21
C GLN A 117 29.65 9.10 17.36
N VAL A 118 28.41 9.53 17.13
CA VAL A 118 27.22 8.73 17.36
C VAL A 118 26.49 8.44 16.05
N THR A 119 26.21 7.15 15.83
CA THR A 119 25.38 6.70 14.72
C THR A 119 24.10 6.09 15.24
N ILE A 120 22.97 6.46 14.66
CA ILE A 120 21.67 5.88 14.99
C ILE A 120 21.09 5.20 13.74
N ASN A 121 20.80 3.91 13.86
CA ASN A 121 20.18 3.10 12.83
C ASN A 121 18.79 2.64 13.28
N LEU A 122 17.80 2.75 12.41
CA LEU A 122 16.48 2.19 12.64
C LEU A 122 16.55 0.67 12.48
N LYS A 123 16.07 -0.07 13.48
CA LYS A 123 15.96 -1.53 13.46
C LYS A 123 14.53 -1.95 13.09
N GLU A 124 13.57 -1.43 13.83
CA GLU A 124 12.14 -1.72 13.61
C GLU A 124 11.33 -0.44 13.76
N THR A 125 10.32 -0.28 12.92
CA THR A 125 9.37 0.83 13.05
C THR A 125 7.96 0.29 13.22
N THR A 126 7.27 0.79 14.23
CA THR A 126 5.84 0.58 14.45
C THR A 126 5.05 1.87 14.28
N SER A 127 5.73 3.00 14.35
CA SER A 127 5.14 4.33 14.23
C SER A 127 4.87 4.75 12.80
N GLN A 128 5.62 4.20 11.84
CA GLN A 128 5.55 4.55 10.42
C GLN A 128 4.84 3.44 9.64
N THR A 129 3.59 3.15 9.98
CA THR A 129 2.78 2.13 9.31
C THR A 129 1.49 2.71 8.76
N LEU A 130 0.94 2.07 7.73
CA LEU A 130 -0.40 2.30 7.23
C LEU A 130 -1.18 0.98 7.18
N ALA A 131 -2.50 1.07 7.20
CA ALA A 131 -3.37 -0.10 7.04
C ALA A 131 -3.89 -0.17 5.60
N VAL A 132 -3.89 -1.38 5.03
CA VAL A 132 -4.57 -1.67 3.76
C VAL A 132 -5.60 -2.76 4.02
N ASP A 133 -6.86 -2.47 3.71
CA ASP A 133 -8.00 -3.33 3.98
C ASP A 133 -8.91 -3.46 2.75
N GLY A 134 -9.93 -4.31 2.84
CA GLY A 134 -10.90 -4.58 1.78
C GLY A 134 -10.41 -5.57 0.75
N SER A 135 -10.80 -5.38 -0.52
CA SER A 135 -10.55 -6.32 -1.61
C SER A 135 -9.12 -6.30 -2.14
N VAL A 136 -8.14 -6.58 -1.28
CA VAL A 136 -6.73 -6.80 -1.64
C VAL A 136 -6.32 -8.24 -1.31
N ALA A 137 -5.25 -8.74 -1.94
CA ALA A 137 -4.82 -10.11 -1.74
C ALA A 137 -4.36 -10.40 -0.31
N ARG A 138 -3.78 -9.42 0.38
CA ARG A 138 -3.29 -9.55 1.76
C ARG A 138 -3.62 -8.27 2.54
N PRO A 139 -4.83 -8.17 3.13
CA PRO A 139 -5.13 -7.08 4.06
C PRO A 139 -4.19 -7.10 5.26
N GLY A 140 -3.82 -5.92 5.77
CA GLY A 140 -2.91 -5.85 6.92
C GLY A 140 -2.29 -4.47 7.13
N ILE A 141 -1.32 -4.43 8.05
CA ILE A 141 -0.55 -3.23 8.40
C ILE A 141 0.82 -3.32 7.71
N TYR A 142 1.22 -2.25 7.03
CA TYR A 142 2.44 -2.20 6.23
C TYR A 142 3.32 -1.02 6.61
N PRO A 143 4.65 -1.21 6.68
CA PRO A 143 5.57 -0.11 6.97
C PRO A 143 5.64 0.87 5.79
N VAL A 144 5.64 2.16 6.11
CA VAL A 144 5.85 3.25 5.14
C VAL A 144 7.33 3.61 5.13
N THR A 145 8.06 3.07 4.17
CA THR A 145 9.49 3.36 3.98
C THR A 145 9.68 4.32 2.80
N GLY A 146 10.17 5.51 3.09
CA GLY A 146 10.36 6.52 2.06
C GLY A 146 9.05 7.09 1.50
N ARG A 147 9.02 7.40 0.21
CA ARG A 147 7.82 7.88 -0.46
C ARG A 147 6.92 6.70 -0.82
N MET A 148 5.72 6.68 -0.27
CA MET A 148 4.68 5.70 -0.54
C MET A 148 3.51 6.38 -1.27
N THR A 149 2.97 5.74 -2.29
CA THR A 149 1.79 6.19 -3.03
C THR A 149 0.66 5.16 -2.88
N LEU A 150 -0.57 5.55 -3.23
CA LEU A 150 -1.73 4.66 -3.16
C LEU A 150 -1.50 3.37 -3.97
N GLN A 151 -1.06 3.51 -5.22
CA GLN A 151 -0.80 2.36 -6.09
C GLN A 151 0.28 1.44 -5.49
N ARG A 152 1.33 2.01 -4.91
CA ARG A 152 2.41 1.27 -4.27
C ARG A 152 1.94 0.56 -3.00
N ALA A 153 1.13 1.21 -2.18
CA ALA A 153 0.58 0.62 -0.96
C ALA A 153 -0.31 -0.60 -1.27
N VAL A 154 -1.20 -0.47 -2.27
CA VAL A 154 -2.03 -1.60 -2.73
C VAL A 154 -1.16 -2.72 -3.31
N ALA A 155 -0.08 -2.40 -4.05
CA ALA A 155 0.84 -3.40 -4.60
C ALA A 155 1.57 -4.19 -3.51
N VAL A 156 2.03 -3.53 -2.42
CA VAL A 156 2.66 -4.20 -1.26
C VAL A 156 1.68 -5.14 -0.57
N ALA A 157 0.38 -4.80 -0.53
CA ALA A 157 -0.70 -5.66 -0.04
C ALA A 157 -1.06 -6.82 -0.99
N GLY A 158 -0.23 -7.07 -2.02
CA GLY A 158 -0.41 -8.17 -2.99
C GLY A 158 -1.31 -7.82 -4.17
N GLY A 159 -1.71 -6.55 -4.31
CA GLY A 159 -2.59 -6.07 -5.37
C GLY A 159 -4.08 -6.27 -5.07
N PRO A 160 -4.94 -5.74 -5.93
CA PRO A 160 -6.38 -5.93 -5.83
C PRO A 160 -6.75 -7.38 -6.20
N THR A 161 -7.82 -7.90 -5.60
CA THR A 161 -8.41 -9.19 -5.94
C THR A 161 -9.25 -9.11 -7.23
N GLU A 162 -9.75 -10.23 -7.72
CA GLU A 162 -10.64 -10.28 -8.90
C GLU A 162 -11.98 -9.56 -8.69
N PHE A 163 -12.42 -9.43 -7.42
CA PHE A 163 -13.67 -8.77 -7.04
C PHE A 163 -13.51 -7.32 -6.63
N SER A 164 -12.30 -6.79 -6.67
CA SER A 164 -12.04 -5.42 -6.29
C SER A 164 -12.79 -4.43 -7.17
N ASP A 165 -13.39 -3.43 -6.55
CA ASP A 165 -13.87 -2.23 -7.24
C ASP A 165 -12.76 -1.18 -7.24
N LEU A 166 -12.12 -1.02 -8.39
CA LEU A 166 -11.00 -0.09 -8.53
C LEU A 166 -11.44 1.38 -8.59
N ASP A 167 -12.73 1.62 -8.78
CA ASP A 167 -13.32 2.96 -8.80
C ASP A 167 -13.72 3.41 -7.39
N ASP A 168 -13.75 2.48 -6.44
CA ASP A 168 -14.11 2.70 -5.03
C ASP A 168 -12.91 2.37 -4.12
N VAL A 169 -11.88 3.22 -4.14
CA VAL A 169 -10.73 3.11 -3.24
C VAL A 169 -10.67 4.33 -2.34
N ILE A 170 -10.77 4.09 -1.04
CA ILE A 170 -10.85 5.12 -0.02
C ILE A 170 -9.51 5.25 0.71
N ILE A 171 -9.05 6.48 0.92
CA ILE A 171 -7.99 6.81 1.88
C ILE A 171 -8.62 7.60 3.02
N ARG A 172 -8.52 7.09 4.25
CA ARG A 172 -8.86 7.82 5.46
C ARG A 172 -7.58 8.28 6.14
N ARG A 173 -7.56 9.56 6.51
CA ARG A 173 -6.42 10.23 7.14
C ARG A 173 -6.89 11.11 8.28
N ASP A 174 -6.25 10.98 9.43
CA ASP A 174 -6.49 11.83 10.58
C ASP A 174 -5.40 12.91 10.65
N VAL A 175 -5.82 14.19 10.66
CA VAL A 175 -4.92 15.35 10.76
C VAL A 175 -5.50 16.37 11.72
N GLY A 176 -4.73 16.73 12.75
CA GLY A 176 -5.14 17.76 13.70
C GLY A 176 -6.46 17.45 14.44
N GLY A 177 -6.75 16.15 14.67
CA GLY A 177 -7.98 15.70 15.33
C GLY A 177 -9.21 15.61 14.43
N ASN A 178 -9.09 15.93 13.13
CA ASN A 178 -10.15 15.76 12.13
C ASN A 178 -9.85 14.56 11.24
N SER A 179 -10.90 13.78 10.89
CA SER A 179 -10.81 12.66 9.97
C SER A 179 -11.20 13.11 8.55
N TYR A 180 -10.32 12.89 7.61
CA TYR A 180 -10.51 13.19 6.18
C TYR A 180 -10.66 11.89 5.40
N ILE A 181 -11.57 11.89 4.44
CA ILE A 181 -11.82 10.75 3.55
C ILE A 181 -11.71 11.23 2.10
N GLY A 182 -10.84 10.56 1.33
CA GLY A 182 -10.69 10.77 -0.09
C GLY A 182 -11.10 9.53 -0.86
N LEU A 183 -11.92 9.68 -1.92
CA LEU A 183 -12.30 8.62 -2.85
C LEU A 183 -11.42 8.70 -4.10
N TYR A 184 -10.88 7.57 -4.52
CA TYR A 184 -9.93 7.47 -5.63
C TYR A 184 -10.30 6.36 -6.60
N ASN A 185 -10.07 6.62 -7.90
CA ASN A 185 -10.16 5.61 -8.95
C ASN A 185 -8.76 5.03 -9.21
N LEU A 186 -8.47 3.87 -8.63
CA LEU A 186 -7.20 3.19 -8.78
C LEU A 186 -6.97 2.70 -10.22
N GLY A 187 -8.05 2.34 -10.94
CA GLY A 187 -8.00 1.95 -12.34
C GLY A 187 -7.49 3.09 -13.24
N ALA A 188 -8.00 4.29 -13.03
CA ALA A 188 -7.58 5.49 -13.76
C ALA A 188 -6.15 5.95 -13.35
N ILE A 189 -5.78 5.84 -12.07
CA ILE A 189 -4.42 6.11 -11.60
C ILE A 189 -3.41 5.17 -12.28
N ARG A 190 -3.71 3.88 -12.34
CA ARG A 190 -2.84 2.87 -13.00
C ARG A 190 -2.64 3.12 -14.50
N ARG A 191 -3.57 3.82 -15.13
CA ARG A 191 -3.47 4.26 -16.54
C ARG A 191 -2.81 5.63 -16.69
N GLY A 192 -2.45 6.30 -15.59
CA GLY A 192 -1.87 7.64 -15.60
C GLY A 192 -2.88 8.76 -15.90
N ASN A 193 -4.19 8.49 -15.80
CA ASN A 193 -5.23 9.49 -16.02
C ASN A 193 -5.40 10.42 -14.82
N TYR A 194 -5.06 9.95 -13.63
CA TYR A 194 -4.98 10.75 -12.40
C TYR A 194 -3.61 10.61 -11.77
N LYS A 195 -3.20 11.64 -11.04
CA LYS A 195 -1.99 11.60 -10.24
C LYS A 195 -2.15 10.55 -9.13
N ASP A 196 -1.14 9.71 -8.95
CA ASP A 196 -1.06 8.76 -7.85
C ASP A 196 -0.80 9.52 -6.53
N PRO A 197 -1.77 9.54 -5.58
CA PRO A 197 -1.63 10.33 -4.36
C PRO A 197 -0.59 9.72 -3.41
N ASP A 198 0.14 10.58 -2.72
CA ASP A 198 1.01 10.16 -1.64
C ASP A 198 0.18 9.70 -0.43
N VAL A 199 0.55 8.56 0.12
CA VAL A 199 0.02 8.05 1.39
C VAL A 199 1.04 8.21 2.51
N PHE A 200 0.54 8.31 3.74
CA PHE A 200 1.32 8.67 4.90
C PHE A 200 1.15 7.61 6.00
N PRO A 201 2.04 7.58 6.99
CA PRO A 201 1.81 6.80 8.21
C PRO A 201 0.45 7.13 8.83
N SER A 202 -0.17 6.13 9.43
CA SER A 202 -1.51 6.17 10.01
C SER A 202 -2.66 6.32 9.00
N ASP A 203 -2.41 6.39 7.69
CA ASP A 203 -3.48 6.29 6.70
C ASP A 203 -4.11 4.90 6.72
N ILE A 204 -5.42 4.86 6.49
CA ILE A 204 -6.15 3.62 6.26
C ILE A 204 -6.66 3.64 4.83
N ILE A 205 -6.24 2.64 4.06
CA ILE A 205 -6.64 2.46 2.67
C ILE A 205 -7.64 1.32 2.62
N VAL A 206 -8.81 1.55 2.04
CA VAL A 206 -9.84 0.53 1.87
C VAL A 206 -10.14 0.38 0.39
N VAL A 207 -9.94 -0.82 -0.14
CA VAL A 207 -10.29 -1.16 -1.53
C VAL A 207 -11.67 -1.78 -1.55
N GLY A 208 -12.60 -1.16 -2.28
CA GLY A 208 -13.98 -1.59 -2.38
C GLY A 208 -14.15 -2.97 -3.03
N GLU A 209 -15.31 -3.57 -2.82
CA GLU A 209 -15.70 -4.86 -3.41
C GLU A 209 -16.86 -4.70 -4.40
N SER A 210 -16.70 -5.25 -5.62
CA SER A 210 -17.74 -5.29 -6.63
C SER A 210 -18.73 -6.42 -6.36
N LYS A 211 -19.87 -6.08 -5.76
CA LYS A 211 -20.97 -7.04 -5.49
C LYS A 211 -21.48 -7.71 -6.76
N GLN A 212 -21.46 -7.01 -7.89
CA GLN A 212 -21.93 -7.54 -9.17
C GLN A 212 -21.05 -8.67 -9.70
N ARG A 213 -19.72 -8.52 -9.62
CA ARG A 213 -18.76 -9.57 -10.04
C ARG A 213 -18.87 -10.80 -9.18
N ARG A 214 -19.04 -10.60 -7.87
CA ARG A 214 -19.23 -11.71 -6.90
C ARG A 214 -20.51 -12.49 -7.20
N LEU A 215 -21.64 -11.80 -7.35
CA LEU A 215 -22.92 -12.44 -7.68
C LEU A 215 -22.87 -13.21 -9.02
N PHE A 216 -22.21 -12.64 -10.04
CA PHE A 216 -22.06 -13.29 -11.34
C PHE A 216 -21.26 -14.59 -11.23
N ARG A 217 -20.15 -14.61 -10.49
CA ARG A 217 -19.39 -15.84 -10.25
C ARG A 217 -20.22 -16.88 -9.52
N ASP A 218 -20.90 -16.48 -8.44
CA ASP A 218 -21.70 -17.38 -7.63
C ASP A 218 -22.84 -18.00 -8.46
N LEU A 219 -23.44 -17.22 -9.38
CA LEU A 219 -24.42 -17.71 -10.34
C LEU A 219 -23.81 -18.73 -11.31
N LEU A 220 -22.61 -18.47 -11.86
CA LEU A 220 -21.93 -19.41 -12.77
C LEU A 220 -21.56 -20.72 -12.08
N GLN A 221 -21.28 -20.73 -10.78
CA GLN A 221 -20.99 -21.94 -10.02
C GLN A 221 -22.23 -22.82 -9.80
N ILE A 222 -23.43 -22.22 -9.77
CA ILE A 222 -24.71 -22.93 -9.56
C ILE A 222 -25.24 -23.50 -10.88
N LEU A 223 -24.92 -22.87 -12.03
CA LEU A 223 -25.42 -23.29 -13.35
C LEU A 223 -25.17 -24.77 -13.68
N PRO A 224 -23.99 -25.37 -13.47
CA PRO A 224 -23.74 -26.77 -13.76
C PRO A 224 -24.60 -27.75 -12.93
N LEU A 225 -24.95 -27.35 -11.69
CA LEU A 225 -25.79 -28.16 -10.80
C LEU A 225 -27.27 -28.19 -11.25
N ALA A 226 -27.74 -27.14 -11.93
CA ALA A 226 -29.09 -27.03 -12.42
C ALA A 226 -29.31 -27.77 -13.77
N THR A 227 -28.26 -27.94 -14.56
CA THR A 227 -28.37 -28.60 -15.88
C THR A 227 -28.27 -30.13 -15.83
N THR A 228 -27.60 -30.69 -14.80
CA THR A 228 -27.40 -32.13 -14.67
C THR A 228 -28.72 -32.93 -14.55
N PRO A 229 -29.72 -32.52 -13.71
CA PRO A 229 -30.97 -33.26 -13.62
C PRO A 229 -31.83 -33.18 -14.90
N LEU A 230 -31.71 -32.07 -15.66
CA LEU A 230 -32.47 -31.90 -16.90
C LEU A 230 -31.97 -32.84 -18.00
N ILE A 231 -30.66 -33.07 -18.10
CA ILE A 231 -30.06 -34.01 -19.07
C ILE A 231 -30.47 -35.46 -18.74
N LEU A 232 -30.50 -35.83 -17.45
CA LEU A 232 -30.93 -37.14 -16.99
C LEU A 232 -32.40 -37.39 -17.30
N LEU A 233 -33.28 -36.40 -17.17
CA LEU A 233 -34.70 -36.51 -17.50
C LEU A 233 -34.93 -36.64 -19.02
N LEU A 234 -34.14 -35.97 -19.85
CA LEU A 234 -34.22 -36.07 -21.32
C LEU A 234 -33.67 -37.40 -21.85
N GLN A 235 -32.69 -38.02 -21.17
CA GLN A 235 -32.18 -39.36 -21.53
C GLN A 235 -33.10 -40.51 -21.11
N ASN A 236 -33.88 -40.32 -20.04
CA ASN A 236 -34.78 -41.39 -19.53
C ASN A 236 -36.21 -41.34 -20.14
N GLY A 237 -36.53 -40.31 -20.94
CA GLY A 237 -37.84 -40.17 -21.62
C GLY A 237 -37.91 -40.78 -23.03
N GLY A 238 -36.86 -41.53 -23.47
CA GLY A 238 -36.73 -42.08 -24.81
C GLY A 238 -36.86 -43.64 -24.90
N ASN A 239 -37.64 -44.25 -24.02
CA ASN A 239 -37.93 -45.71 -24.12
C ASN A 239 -39.44 -45.96 -24.22
#